data_b9533efa6a50fde0ebcfdab27c7402b9
#
_entry.id   b9533efa6a50fde0ebcfdab27c7402b9
#
_cell.length_a   1.000
_cell.length_b   1.000
_cell.length_c   1.000
_cell.angle_alpha   90.00
_cell.angle_beta   90.00
_cell.angle_gamma   90.00
#
_symmetry.space_group_name_H-M   'P 1'
#
loop_
_entity.id
_entity.type
_entity.pdbx_description
1 polymer ?
#
loop_
_entity_poly.entity_id
_entity_poly.type
_entity_poly.pdbx_seq_one_letter_code
_entity_poly.pdbx_strand_id
1 'polypeptide(L)'
;MSYLTLAQSTCRRQFLLGFIAFLSGCQSLDLTMATSAPGIPDQAKPAGPISALTVQLPSSHEKRVAPFVFLSDKPLNPEPTWIQGCTHLRDQIARDLKIQNSQRPILVYLFGDRASYDQYMRQRYPELPSRRAFFVAQGRSKVLGEDLMVLTWWSDRIEQDLRHELTHAILHSTLLDVPLWLDEGLAEYYEMENHPIEFHERLAQTREDFAKGSGPNLTRLEEIREINRMQRPEYRESWLWVRFMLQGQAALKPVLLDFLRELRQNPKPAPLAPRVATALPDYQQRFAIYAAELSVPRSPIPPPP
;
A
#
# COMPACT_ATOMS: atom_id res chain seq x y z
N MET A 1 -49.47 -7.38 -3.55
CA MET A 1 -48.85 -6.58 -4.61
C MET A 1 -48.27 -5.33 -3.99
N SER A 2 -47.07 -5.34 -3.58
CA SER A 2 -46.31 -4.13 -3.14
C SER A 2 -44.85 -4.51 -3.07
N TYR A 3 -44.10 -4.04 -4.04
CA TYR A 3 -42.65 -4.21 -4.06
C TYR A 3 -42.01 -3.19 -3.11
N LEU A 4 -41.46 -3.66 -2.04
CA LEU A 4 -40.52 -2.89 -1.20
C LEU A 4 -39.14 -2.99 -1.81
N THR A 5 -38.71 -1.92 -2.45
CA THR A 5 -37.34 -1.75 -2.94
C THR A 5 -36.48 -1.34 -1.73
N LEU A 6 -35.75 -2.27 -1.19
CA LEU A 6 -34.68 -1.98 -0.23
C LEU A 6 -33.53 -1.30 -0.97
N ALA A 7 -33.36 -0.02 -0.71
CA ALA A 7 -32.16 0.70 -1.08
C ALA A 7 -30.97 0.09 -0.31
N GLN A 8 -30.18 -0.70 -1.01
CA GLN A 8 -28.86 -1.09 -0.50
C GLN A 8 -27.94 0.13 -0.58
N SER A 9 -27.70 0.73 0.57
CA SER A 9 -26.61 1.67 0.74
C SER A 9 -25.30 0.88 0.63
N THR A 10 -24.74 0.84 -0.56
CA THR A 10 -23.37 0.38 -0.77
C THR A 10 -22.43 1.39 -0.13
N CYS A 11 -22.05 1.13 1.11
CA CYS A 11 -20.96 1.80 1.80
C CYS A 11 -19.65 1.40 1.11
N ARG A 12 -19.31 2.07 0.01
CA ARG A 12 -17.95 2.01 -0.55
C ARG A 12 -17.07 2.84 0.35
N ARG A 13 -16.27 2.16 1.14
CA ARG A 13 -15.22 2.78 1.94
C ARG A 13 -14.19 3.39 1.02
N GLN A 14 -14.05 4.68 1.08
CA GLN A 14 -12.86 5.34 0.54
C GLN A 14 -11.70 5.02 1.48
N PHE A 15 -10.79 4.21 0.99
CA PHE A 15 -9.53 3.95 1.68
C PHE A 15 -8.60 5.13 1.42
N LEU A 16 -8.47 5.98 2.40
CA LEU A 16 -7.30 6.83 2.52
C LEU A 16 -6.19 5.98 3.12
N LEU A 17 -5.41 5.38 2.24
CA LEU A 17 -4.23 4.62 2.62
C LEU A 17 -3.08 5.58 2.88
N GLY A 18 -2.98 5.99 4.12
CA GLY A 18 -1.85 6.76 4.56
C GLY A 18 -0.72 5.87 5.08
N PHE A 19 0.49 6.04 4.62
CA PHE A 19 1.64 5.21 4.94
C PHE A 19 2.77 5.87 5.72
N ILE A 20 3.42 5.07 6.55
CA ILE A 20 4.53 5.51 7.38
C ILE A 20 5.84 5.32 6.64
N ALA A 21 6.43 6.40 6.16
CA ALA A 21 7.85 6.39 5.85
C ALA A 21 8.64 6.40 7.16
N PHE A 22 9.59 5.48 7.26
CA PHE A 22 10.54 5.42 8.36
C PHE A 22 11.32 6.72 8.46
N LEU A 23 11.17 7.43 9.58
CA LEU A 23 12.17 8.37 10.02
C LEU A 23 12.94 7.72 11.17
N SER A 24 14.20 7.40 10.94
CA SER A 24 15.19 7.25 12.00
C SER A 24 15.42 8.62 12.63
N GLY A 25 14.83 8.84 13.78
CA GLY A 25 14.97 10.08 14.53
C GLY A 25 14.25 9.93 15.86
N CYS A 26 15.00 9.58 16.91
CA CYS A 26 14.55 9.65 18.30
C CYS A 26 14.10 11.06 18.65
N GLN A 27 12.82 11.24 18.96
CA GLN A 27 12.37 12.24 19.93
C GLN A 27 11.17 11.68 20.64
N SER A 28 11.31 11.51 21.95
CA SER A 28 10.27 11.23 22.92
C SER A 28 9.33 12.41 23.00
N LEU A 29 8.04 12.18 22.78
CA LEU A 29 6.97 13.12 23.12
C LEU A 29 5.99 12.40 24.03
N ASP A 30 5.90 12.90 25.27
CA ASP A 30 4.90 12.54 26.26
C ASP A 30 3.49 12.80 25.72
N LEU A 31 2.65 11.77 25.70
CA LEU A 31 1.22 11.90 25.45
C LEU A 31 0.48 11.78 26.78
N THR A 32 0.01 12.92 27.27
CA THR A 32 -1.05 12.97 28.28
C THR A 32 -2.39 12.57 27.66
N MET A 33 -3.06 11.63 28.32
CA MET A 33 -4.36 11.07 27.99
C MET A 33 -5.46 12.14 27.96
N ALA A 34 -6.18 12.21 26.86
CA ALA A 34 -7.55 12.75 26.83
C ALA A 34 -8.47 11.69 26.27
N THR A 35 -9.30 11.12 27.13
CA THR A 35 -10.36 10.16 26.80
C THR A 35 -11.56 10.91 26.21
N SER A 36 -11.76 10.80 24.91
CA SER A 36 -13.09 10.81 24.27
C SER A 36 -12.95 10.24 22.88
N ALA A 37 -13.65 9.14 22.61
CA ALA A 37 -13.71 8.52 21.32
C ALA A 37 -14.43 9.46 20.33
N PRO A 38 -13.76 9.99 19.30
CA PRO A 38 -14.45 10.62 18.19
C PRO A 38 -14.92 9.51 17.24
N GLY A 39 -16.19 9.59 16.85
CA GLY A 39 -16.75 8.76 15.79
C GLY A 39 -15.87 8.84 14.53
N ILE A 40 -15.82 7.76 13.80
CA ILE A 40 -15.13 7.62 12.52
C ILE A 40 -15.53 8.79 11.64
N PRO A 41 -14.60 9.66 11.19
CA PRO A 41 -14.97 10.66 10.19
C PRO A 41 -15.35 9.92 8.92
N ASP A 42 -16.60 10.04 8.57
CA ASP A 42 -17.15 9.62 7.30
C ASP A 42 -16.40 10.43 6.22
N GLN A 43 -15.52 9.75 5.48
CA GLN A 43 -14.77 10.27 4.34
C GLN A 43 -13.89 11.51 4.62
N ALA A 44 -12.60 11.39 4.38
CA ALA A 44 -11.72 12.55 4.25
C ALA A 44 -12.25 13.44 3.11
N LYS A 45 -13.09 14.39 3.46
CA LYS A 45 -13.70 15.32 2.53
C LYS A 45 -12.65 16.35 2.18
N PRO A 46 -12.25 16.47 0.91
CA PRO A 46 -11.26 17.49 0.54
C PRO A 46 -11.73 18.87 0.98
N ALA A 47 -10.86 19.64 1.63
CA ALA A 47 -11.16 20.99 2.07
C ALA A 47 -11.37 21.91 0.85
N GLY A 48 -12.59 22.32 0.59
CA GLY A 48 -12.94 23.32 -0.42
C GLY A 48 -12.67 22.97 -1.89
N PRO A 49 -12.99 23.85 -2.81
CA PRO A 49 -12.67 23.68 -4.23
C PRO A 49 -11.16 23.77 -4.46
N ILE A 50 -10.62 22.94 -5.38
CA ILE A 50 -9.19 22.89 -5.72
C ILE A 50 -8.64 24.26 -6.12
N SER A 51 -9.48 25.10 -6.76
CA SER A 51 -9.11 26.47 -7.17
C SER A 51 -8.77 27.42 -6.01
N ALA A 52 -9.14 27.08 -4.78
CA ALA A 52 -8.84 27.87 -3.59
C ALA A 52 -7.48 27.49 -2.94
N LEU A 53 -6.78 26.47 -3.46
CA LEU A 53 -5.49 26.08 -2.94
C LEU A 53 -4.39 27.05 -3.38
N THR A 54 -3.49 27.38 -2.45
CA THR A 54 -2.32 28.22 -2.75
C THR A 54 -1.30 27.48 -3.60
N VAL A 55 -1.16 26.15 -3.37
CA VAL A 55 -0.32 25.26 -4.17
C VAL A 55 -1.21 24.40 -5.03
N GLN A 56 -0.91 24.36 -6.31
CA GLN A 56 -1.63 23.54 -7.31
C GLN A 56 -0.93 22.19 -7.49
N LEU A 57 -1.66 21.23 -8.07
CA LEU A 57 -1.08 19.96 -8.50
C LEU A 57 -0.03 20.19 -9.59
N PRO A 58 1.09 19.45 -9.58
CA PRO A 58 2.07 19.47 -10.65
C PRO A 58 1.43 19.24 -12.03
N SER A 59 1.77 20.07 -13.00
CA SER A 59 1.24 19.97 -14.37
C SER A 59 2.16 20.55 -15.44
N SER A 60 3.34 21.05 -15.05
CA SER A 60 4.29 21.70 -15.97
C SER A 60 4.87 20.75 -17.01
N HIS A 61 5.02 19.48 -16.64
CA HIS A 61 5.56 18.43 -17.49
C HIS A 61 4.70 17.18 -17.38
N GLU A 62 4.38 16.58 -18.53
CA GLU A 62 3.59 15.34 -18.60
C GLU A 62 4.38 14.25 -19.33
N LYS A 63 4.29 13.03 -18.81
CA LYS A 63 4.79 11.81 -19.45
C LYS A 63 3.78 10.69 -19.30
N ARG A 64 3.37 10.09 -20.41
CA ARG A 64 2.44 8.95 -20.42
C ARG A 64 3.19 7.66 -20.69
N VAL A 65 3.09 6.71 -19.77
CA VAL A 65 3.60 5.34 -19.89
C VAL A 65 2.52 4.44 -19.31
N ALA A 66 1.61 3.97 -20.14
CA ALA A 66 0.38 3.29 -19.71
C ALA A 66 0.64 2.17 -18.68
N PRO A 67 -0.18 2.10 -17.60
CA PRO A 67 -1.35 2.94 -17.28
C PRO A 67 -0.99 4.25 -16.57
N PHE A 68 0.29 4.56 -16.34
CA PHE A 68 0.74 5.71 -15.59
C PHE A 68 0.71 7.00 -16.41
N VAL A 69 0.27 8.08 -15.77
CA VAL A 69 0.36 9.45 -16.28
C VAL A 69 1.13 10.26 -15.25
N PHE A 70 2.40 10.53 -15.53
CA PHE A 70 3.27 11.33 -14.67
C PHE A 70 3.04 12.81 -14.98
N LEU A 71 2.76 13.58 -13.93
CA LEU A 71 2.56 15.03 -13.95
C LEU A 71 3.56 15.64 -12.97
N SER A 72 4.46 16.50 -13.45
CA SER A 72 5.64 16.91 -12.68
C SER A 72 5.91 18.40 -12.79
N ASP A 73 6.44 18.99 -11.71
CA ASP A 73 6.99 20.35 -11.70
C ASP A 73 8.39 20.42 -12.33
N LYS A 74 9.10 19.29 -12.41
CA LYS A 74 10.42 19.21 -13.04
C LYS A 74 10.37 18.44 -14.35
N PRO A 75 11.30 18.72 -15.28
CA PRO A 75 11.36 18.01 -16.56
C PRO A 75 11.46 16.50 -16.41
N LEU A 76 10.72 15.77 -17.26
CA LEU A 76 10.75 14.32 -17.40
C LEU A 76 11.49 13.89 -18.69
N ASN A 77 12.31 14.77 -19.23
CA ASN A 77 13.17 14.53 -20.40
C ASN A 77 14.57 15.10 -20.13
N PRO A 78 15.65 14.29 -20.13
CA PRO A 78 15.66 12.84 -20.41
C PRO A 78 14.81 12.05 -19.42
N GLU A 79 14.29 10.90 -19.86
CA GLU A 79 13.43 10.05 -19.04
C GLU A 79 14.19 9.51 -17.82
N PRO A 80 13.71 9.78 -16.59
CA PRO A 80 14.30 9.21 -15.39
C PRO A 80 14.21 7.66 -15.38
N THR A 81 15.26 7.00 -14.92
CA THR A 81 15.35 5.52 -14.91
C THR A 81 14.25 4.86 -14.08
N TRP A 82 13.80 5.50 -13.00
CA TRP A 82 12.73 4.98 -12.14
C TRP A 82 11.36 4.90 -12.86
N ILE A 83 11.12 5.62 -13.97
CA ILE A 83 9.90 5.44 -14.78
C ILE A 83 9.83 4.03 -15.36
N GLN A 84 10.96 3.50 -15.85
CA GLN A 84 11.03 2.10 -16.28
C GLN A 84 10.83 1.14 -15.11
N GLY A 85 11.35 1.48 -13.94
CA GLY A 85 11.09 0.76 -12.69
C GLY A 85 9.60 0.63 -12.36
N CYS A 86 8.79 1.66 -12.60
CA CYS A 86 7.33 1.62 -12.41
C CYS A 86 6.65 0.60 -13.34
N THR A 87 7.06 0.54 -14.61
CA THR A 87 6.50 -0.44 -15.56
C THR A 87 6.93 -1.86 -15.21
N HIS A 88 8.16 -2.07 -14.79
CA HIS A 88 8.64 -3.37 -14.32
C HIS A 88 7.87 -3.82 -13.07
N LEU A 89 7.61 -2.91 -12.12
CA LEU A 89 6.79 -3.20 -10.94
C LEU A 89 5.38 -3.67 -11.33
N ARG A 90 4.71 -2.96 -12.23
CA ARG A 90 3.38 -3.34 -12.72
C ARG A 90 3.39 -4.76 -13.30
N ASP A 91 4.35 -5.05 -14.18
CA ASP A 91 4.45 -6.35 -14.85
C ASP A 91 4.81 -7.47 -13.87
N GLN A 92 5.61 -7.16 -12.87
CA GLN A 92 5.96 -8.05 -11.79
C GLN A 92 4.74 -8.40 -10.94
N ILE A 93 3.99 -7.40 -10.45
CA ILE A 93 2.76 -7.60 -9.68
C ILE A 93 1.76 -8.45 -10.48
N ALA A 94 1.58 -8.14 -11.77
CA ALA A 94 0.68 -8.91 -12.63
C ALA A 94 1.09 -10.37 -12.77
N ARG A 95 2.38 -10.65 -12.93
CA ARG A 95 2.91 -12.03 -13.01
C ARG A 95 2.81 -12.78 -11.70
N ASP A 96 3.21 -12.14 -10.59
CA ASP A 96 3.31 -12.80 -9.29
C ASP A 96 1.95 -13.10 -8.68
N LEU A 97 1.02 -12.15 -8.80
CA LEU A 97 -0.32 -12.22 -8.23
C LEU A 97 -1.38 -12.72 -9.21
N LYS A 98 -1.01 -13.00 -10.47
CA LYS A 98 -1.93 -13.44 -11.52
C LYS A 98 -3.12 -12.52 -11.71
N ILE A 99 -2.91 -11.20 -11.53
CA ILE A 99 -3.91 -10.17 -11.80
C ILE A 99 -3.71 -9.60 -13.20
N GLN A 100 -4.81 -9.16 -13.81
CA GLN A 100 -4.75 -8.52 -15.13
C GLN A 100 -4.29 -7.07 -15.00
N ASN A 101 -3.47 -6.61 -15.93
CA ASN A 101 -3.13 -5.20 -16.00
C ASN A 101 -4.38 -4.38 -16.33
N SER A 102 -4.70 -3.46 -15.43
CA SER A 102 -5.79 -2.51 -15.64
C SER A 102 -5.42 -1.46 -16.69
N GLN A 103 -6.42 -1.02 -17.48
CA GLN A 103 -6.28 0.14 -18.37
C GLN A 103 -6.70 1.45 -17.69
N ARG A 104 -7.12 1.40 -16.41
CA ARG A 104 -7.46 2.62 -15.66
C ARG A 104 -6.21 3.47 -15.49
N PRO A 105 -6.26 4.76 -15.86
CA PRO A 105 -5.12 5.66 -15.63
C PRO A 105 -4.80 5.79 -14.14
N ILE A 106 -3.51 5.74 -13.81
CA ILE A 106 -2.96 6.05 -12.50
C ILE A 106 -2.21 7.37 -12.65
N LEU A 107 -2.69 8.41 -11.98
CA LEU A 107 -2.11 9.75 -12.02
C LEU A 107 -0.99 9.85 -10.98
N VAL A 108 0.21 10.20 -11.40
CA VAL A 108 1.38 10.33 -10.53
C VAL A 108 1.81 11.78 -10.50
N TYR A 109 1.56 12.46 -9.38
CA TYR A 109 1.90 13.87 -9.18
C TYR A 109 3.23 14.01 -8.46
N LEU A 110 4.19 14.66 -9.11
CA LEU A 110 5.58 14.81 -8.68
C LEU A 110 5.87 16.28 -8.39
N PHE A 111 5.72 16.68 -7.14
CA PHE A 111 6.04 18.04 -6.71
C PHE A 111 7.54 18.30 -6.84
N GLY A 112 7.91 19.54 -7.15
CA GLY A 112 9.31 19.94 -7.32
C GLY A 112 10.17 19.78 -6.07
N ASP A 113 9.54 19.94 -4.89
CA ASP A 113 10.19 19.84 -3.59
C ASP A 113 9.20 19.43 -2.50
N ARG A 114 9.77 19.09 -1.32
CA ARG A 114 8.99 18.67 -0.16
C ARG A 114 8.08 19.78 0.38
N ALA A 115 8.50 21.02 0.36
CA ALA A 115 7.73 22.12 0.96
C ALA A 115 6.41 22.33 0.23
N SER A 116 6.46 22.33 -1.11
CA SER A 116 5.28 22.42 -1.99
C SER A 116 4.34 21.23 -1.79
N TYR A 117 4.90 20.01 -1.74
CA TYR A 117 4.15 18.80 -1.46
C TYR A 117 3.45 18.87 -0.08
N ASP A 118 4.20 19.13 0.99
CA ASP A 118 3.66 19.20 2.35
C ASP A 118 2.59 20.31 2.47
N GLN A 119 2.76 21.43 1.77
CA GLN A 119 1.77 22.52 1.76
C GLN A 119 0.49 22.09 1.06
N TYR A 120 0.59 21.43 -0.12
CA TYR A 120 -0.57 20.88 -0.83
C TYR A 120 -1.31 19.87 0.05
N MET A 121 -0.58 18.90 0.64
CA MET A 121 -1.19 17.86 1.47
C MET A 121 -1.92 18.45 2.68
N ARG A 122 -1.32 19.40 3.41
CA ARG A 122 -1.98 20.07 4.54
C ARG A 122 -3.23 20.85 4.15
N GLN A 123 -3.24 21.46 2.95
CA GLN A 123 -4.40 22.22 2.49
C GLN A 123 -5.52 21.32 1.96
N ARG A 124 -5.15 20.26 1.27
CA ARG A 124 -6.12 19.38 0.58
C ARG A 124 -6.60 18.22 1.43
N TYR A 125 -5.72 17.69 2.29
CA TYR A 125 -5.94 16.51 3.12
C TYR A 125 -5.42 16.76 4.55
N PRO A 126 -6.00 17.74 5.28
CA PRO A 126 -5.49 18.17 6.59
C PRO A 126 -5.53 17.08 7.66
N GLU A 127 -6.39 16.08 7.49
CA GLU A 127 -6.54 14.94 8.39
C GLU A 127 -5.45 13.87 8.21
N LEU A 128 -4.69 13.93 7.11
CA LEU A 128 -3.64 12.97 6.86
C LEU A 128 -2.35 13.32 7.62
N PRO A 129 -1.67 12.31 8.18
CA PRO A 129 -0.37 12.54 8.80
C PRO A 129 0.66 12.99 7.76
N SER A 130 1.72 13.67 8.19
CA SER A 130 2.83 14.02 7.30
C SER A 130 3.59 12.77 6.87
N ARG A 131 3.72 12.55 5.54
CA ARG A 131 4.38 11.40 4.92
C ARG A 131 5.10 11.79 3.64
N ARG A 132 5.96 10.89 3.14
CA ARG A 132 6.75 11.13 1.92
C ARG A 132 5.94 10.97 0.65
N ALA A 133 4.96 10.10 0.65
CA ALA A 133 4.09 9.84 -0.48
C ALA A 133 2.71 9.39 0.00
N PHE A 134 1.72 9.46 -0.89
CA PHE A 134 0.37 8.96 -0.66
C PHE A 134 -0.24 8.40 -1.94
N PHE A 135 -0.86 7.25 -1.81
CA PHE A 135 -1.89 6.81 -2.73
C PHE A 135 -3.26 7.33 -2.26
N VAL A 136 -4.03 7.91 -3.18
CA VAL A 136 -5.38 8.41 -2.91
C VAL A 136 -6.33 7.90 -4.00
N ALA A 137 -7.36 7.17 -3.61
CA ALA A 137 -8.49 6.83 -4.46
C ALA A 137 -9.60 7.86 -4.25
N GLN A 138 -9.78 8.77 -5.18
CA GLN A 138 -10.78 9.84 -5.07
C GLN A 138 -11.97 9.58 -5.97
N GLY A 139 -13.17 9.46 -5.38
CA GLY A 139 -14.40 9.29 -6.14
C GLY A 139 -14.74 10.51 -7.00
N ARG A 140 -14.94 10.30 -8.32
CA ARG A 140 -15.43 11.34 -9.24
C ARG A 140 -16.95 11.44 -9.22
N SER A 141 -17.62 10.30 -9.38
CA SER A 141 -19.06 10.12 -9.30
C SER A 141 -19.39 8.63 -9.34
N LYS A 142 -20.66 8.29 -9.05
CA LYS A 142 -21.12 6.90 -9.16
C LYS A 142 -20.95 6.30 -10.57
N VAL A 143 -20.87 7.14 -11.61
CA VAL A 143 -20.75 6.73 -13.01
C VAL A 143 -19.29 6.74 -13.49
N LEU A 144 -18.50 7.71 -13.04
CA LEU A 144 -17.12 7.91 -13.54
C LEU A 144 -16.06 7.13 -12.75
N GLY A 145 -16.43 6.47 -11.64
CA GLY A 145 -15.52 5.73 -10.80
C GLY A 145 -14.61 6.63 -9.95
N GLU A 146 -13.43 6.14 -9.62
CA GLU A 146 -12.45 6.83 -8.78
C GLU A 146 -11.22 7.20 -9.59
N ASP A 147 -10.61 8.35 -9.29
CA ASP A 147 -9.26 8.67 -9.71
C ASP A 147 -8.27 7.97 -8.78
N LEU A 148 -7.32 7.27 -9.37
CA LEU A 148 -6.21 6.66 -8.66
C LEU A 148 -5.02 7.63 -8.76
N MET A 149 -4.66 8.22 -7.63
CA MET A 149 -3.62 9.25 -7.58
C MET A 149 -2.51 8.84 -6.64
N VAL A 150 -1.28 9.00 -7.10
CA VAL A 150 -0.08 8.94 -6.26
C VAL A 150 0.51 10.33 -6.19
N LEU A 151 0.77 10.82 -4.97
CA LEU A 151 1.34 12.12 -4.72
C LEU A 151 2.66 11.95 -3.97
N THR A 152 3.74 12.52 -4.51
CA THR A 152 5.07 12.55 -3.89
C THR A 152 5.87 13.73 -4.43
N TRP A 153 7.14 13.88 -4.04
CA TRP A 153 8.03 14.92 -4.56
C TRP A 153 9.34 14.33 -5.08
N TRP A 154 10.08 15.11 -5.84
CA TRP A 154 11.42 14.76 -6.28
C TRP A 154 12.36 14.63 -5.08
N SER A 155 12.74 13.42 -4.73
CA SER A 155 13.61 13.07 -3.62
C SER A 155 14.61 12.00 -4.02
N ASP A 156 15.61 11.77 -3.19
CA ASP A 156 16.57 10.68 -3.30
C ASP A 156 15.95 9.29 -3.14
N ARG A 157 14.74 9.21 -2.55
CA ARG A 157 14.01 7.95 -2.33
C ARG A 157 12.76 7.82 -3.22
N ILE A 158 12.65 8.64 -4.26
CA ILE A 158 11.45 8.67 -5.12
C ILE A 158 11.10 7.30 -5.70
N GLU A 159 12.09 6.50 -6.09
CA GLU A 159 11.85 5.16 -6.63
C GLU A 159 11.21 4.24 -5.59
N GLN A 160 11.71 4.26 -4.37
CA GLN A 160 11.16 3.47 -3.26
C GLN A 160 9.75 3.93 -2.92
N ASP A 161 9.54 5.24 -2.76
CA ASP A 161 8.24 5.82 -2.48
C ASP A 161 7.22 5.45 -3.58
N LEU A 162 7.62 5.52 -4.85
CA LEU A 162 6.78 5.13 -5.98
C LEU A 162 6.48 3.64 -6.00
N ARG A 163 7.43 2.77 -5.71
CA ARG A 163 7.18 1.32 -5.66
C ARG A 163 6.10 0.97 -4.65
N HIS A 164 6.12 1.62 -3.50
CA HIS A 164 5.14 1.43 -2.44
C HIS A 164 3.74 1.90 -2.89
N GLU A 165 3.59 3.18 -3.22
CA GLU A 165 2.30 3.78 -3.52
C GLU A 165 1.69 3.30 -4.84
N LEU A 166 2.52 2.97 -5.84
CA LEU A 166 2.04 2.37 -7.08
C LEU A 166 1.57 0.93 -6.87
N THR A 167 2.10 0.20 -5.89
CA THR A 167 1.57 -1.13 -5.56
C THR A 167 0.11 -1.00 -5.14
N HIS A 168 -0.23 -0.09 -4.22
CA HIS A 168 -1.62 0.19 -3.87
C HIS A 168 -2.45 0.57 -5.10
N ALA A 169 -1.98 1.53 -5.89
CA ALA A 169 -2.71 1.99 -7.07
C ALA A 169 -2.99 0.86 -8.08
N ILE A 170 -2.03 -0.04 -8.31
CA ILE A 170 -2.17 -1.19 -9.20
C ILE A 170 -3.19 -2.19 -8.62
N LEU A 171 -3.11 -2.51 -7.34
CA LEU A 171 -4.06 -3.41 -6.67
C LEU A 171 -5.48 -2.85 -6.75
N HIS A 172 -5.67 -1.59 -6.35
CA HIS A 172 -6.98 -0.91 -6.36
C HIS A 172 -7.50 -0.58 -7.76
N SER A 173 -6.68 -0.66 -8.80
CA SER A 173 -7.14 -0.58 -10.18
C SER A 173 -7.92 -1.81 -10.65
N THR A 174 -7.74 -2.96 -9.96
CA THR A 174 -8.24 -4.27 -10.39
C THR A 174 -9.04 -5.01 -9.33
N LEU A 175 -8.75 -4.79 -8.04
CA LEU A 175 -9.38 -5.46 -6.90
C LEU A 175 -10.37 -4.51 -6.23
N LEU A 176 -11.45 -5.07 -5.64
CA LEU A 176 -12.54 -4.25 -5.10
C LEU A 176 -12.24 -3.71 -3.69
N ASP A 177 -11.85 -4.57 -2.75
CA ASP A 177 -11.67 -4.20 -1.34
C ASP A 177 -10.56 -5.09 -0.73
N VAL A 178 -9.31 -4.69 -0.96
CA VAL A 178 -8.16 -5.43 -0.43
C VAL A 178 -8.11 -5.25 1.09
N PRO A 179 -8.05 -6.33 1.90
CA PRO A 179 -7.88 -6.21 3.34
C PRO A 179 -6.64 -5.39 3.70
N LEU A 180 -6.76 -4.48 4.66
CA LEU A 180 -5.72 -3.52 5.01
C LEU A 180 -4.34 -4.16 5.21
N TRP A 181 -4.27 -5.24 6.01
CA TRP A 181 -3.00 -5.93 6.25
C TRP A 181 -2.37 -6.51 4.97
N LEU A 182 -3.21 -6.98 4.04
CA LEU A 182 -2.72 -7.58 2.79
C LEU A 182 -2.26 -6.51 1.80
N ASP A 183 -3.00 -5.41 1.73
CA ASP A 183 -2.66 -4.26 0.88
C ASP A 183 -1.30 -3.68 1.29
N GLU A 184 -1.14 -3.44 2.58
CA GLU A 184 0.09 -2.98 3.19
C GLU A 184 1.24 -3.97 3.06
N GLY A 185 0.93 -5.24 3.35
CA GLY A 185 1.92 -6.32 3.24
C GLY A 185 2.46 -6.51 1.82
N LEU A 186 1.61 -6.33 0.80
CA LEU A 186 2.01 -6.36 -0.62
C LEU A 186 2.83 -5.12 -0.99
N ALA A 187 2.42 -3.92 -0.55
CA ALA A 187 3.18 -2.70 -0.81
C ALA A 187 4.60 -2.78 -0.23
N GLU A 188 4.71 -3.18 1.03
CA GLU A 188 5.97 -3.42 1.71
C GLU A 188 6.82 -4.53 1.05
N TYR A 189 6.17 -5.59 0.54
CA TYR A 189 6.85 -6.69 -0.15
C TYR A 189 7.51 -6.21 -1.44
N TYR A 190 6.81 -5.47 -2.28
CA TYR A 190 7.35 -4.98 -3.55
C TYR A 190 8.29 -3.77 -3.37
N GLU A 191 8.12 -2.99 -2.31
CA GLU A 191 9.06 -1.93 -1.95
C GLU A 191 10.45 -2.50 -1.62
N MET A 192 10.49 -3.56 -0.79
CA MET A 192 11.75 -4.11 -0.24
C MET A 192 12.60 -4.93 -1.21
N GLU A 193 12.08 -5.28 -2.39
CA GLU A 193 12.75 -6.24 -3.27
C GLU A 193 14.16 -5.81 -3.69
N ASN A 194 14.39 -4.51 -3.87
CA ASN A 194 15.66 -3.96 -4.32
C ASN A 194 16.45 -3.27 -3.20
N HIS A 195 16.06 -3.47 -1.93
CA HIS A 195 16.63 -2.78 -0.78
C HIS A 195 17.17 -3.77 0.28
N PRO A 196 18.33 -4.41 0.03
CA PRO A 196 18.84 -5.47 0.91
C PRO A 196 19.15 -5.00 2.33
N ILE A 197 19.57 -3.76 2.54
CA ILE A 197 19.87 -3.21 3.87
C ILE A 197 18.58 -3.06 4.66
N GLU A 198 17.57 -2.39 4.09
CA GLU A 198 16.25 -2.20 4.70
C GLU A 198 15.55 -3.54 4.95
N PHE A 199 15.75 -4.52 4.06
CA PHE A 199 15.28 -5.89 4.26
C PHE A 199 15.86 -6.52 5.54
N HIS A 200 17.16 -6.40 5.75
CA HIS A 200 17.83 -6.93 6.95
C HIS A 200 17.30 -6.28 8.22
N GLU A 201 17.21 -4.96 8.22
CA GLU A 201 16.73 -4.20 9.36
C GLU A 201 15.28 -4.56 9.70
N ARG A 202 14.42 -4.66 8.69
CA ARG A 202 13.03 -5.05 8.85
C ARG A 202 12.90 -6.46 9.43
N LEU A 203 13.67 -7.40 8.90
CA LEU A 203 13.66 -8.78 9.40
C LEU A 203 14.13 -8.88 10.85
N ALA A 204 15.18 -8.15 11.22
CA ALA A 204 15.68 -8.10 12.59
C ALA A 204 14.60 -7.54 13.54
N GLN A 205 13.98 -6.43 13.17
CA GLN A 205 12.88 -5.83 13.94
C GLN A 205 11.65 -6.74 14.05
N THR A 206 11.30 -7.46 12.98
CA THR A 206 10.19 -8.44 13.00
C THR A 206 10.47 -9.56 14.00
N ARG A 207 11.70 -10.07 14.03
CA ARG A 207 12.10 -11.10 15.01
C ARG A 207 12.05 -10.58 16.45
N GLU A 208 12.45 -9.33 16.67
CA GLU A 208 12.32 -8.70 17.99
C GLU A 208 10.88 -8.56 18.42
N ASP A 209 9.97 -8.15 17.52
CA ASP A 209 8.55 -8.04 17.81
C ASP A 209 7.97 -9.39 18.20
N PHE A 210 8.33 -10.46 17.49
CA PHE A 210 7.89 -11.81 17.81
C PHE A 210 8.45 -12.30 19.16
N ALA A 211 9.69 -12.01 19.47
CA ALA A 211 10.29 -12.32 20.76
C ALA A 211 9.59 -11.58 21.93
N LYS A 212 9.02 -10.39 21.67
CA LYS A 212 8.24 -9.61 22.64
C LYS A 212 6.77 -10.03 22.73
N GLY A 213 6.37 -11.07 21.99
CA GLY A 213 5.01 -11.62 22.01
C GLY A 213 4.00 -10.99 21.04
N SER A 214 4.49 -10.18 20.08
CA SER A 214 3.63 -9.47 19.11
C SER A 214 3.29 -10.29 17.86
N GLY A 215 3.64 -11.56 17.77
CA GLY A 215 3.40 -12.28 16.54
C GLY A 215 3.24 -13.77 16.68
N PRO A 216 3.25 -14.53 15.57
CA PRO A 216 2.55 -14.19 14.32
C PRO A 216 1.07 -14.58 14.43
N ASN A 217 0.16 -13.70 14.05
CA ASN A 217 -1.27 -13.96 14.18
C ASN A 217 -2.06 -13.36 12.99
N LEU A 218 -2.26 -14.15 11.94
CA LEU A 218 -2.97 -13.74 10.74
C LEU A 218 -4.43 -13.34 11.02
N THR A 219 -5.12 -14.06 11.91
CA THR A 219 -6.50 -13.73 12.30
C THR A 219 -6.58 -12.33 12.90
N ARG A 220 -5.65 -11.98 13.81
CA ARG A 220 -5.56 -10.64 14.40
C ARG A 220 -5.33 -9.57 13.34
N LEU A 221 -4.46 -9.82 12.37
CA LEU A 221 -4.22 -8.87 11.26
C LEU A 221 -5.48 -8.66 10.41
N GLU A 222 -6.22 -9.72 10.13
CA GLU A 222 -7.49 -9.65 9.38
C GLU A 222 -8.59 -8.85 10.09
N GLU A 223 -8.51 -8.72 11.42
CA GLU A 223 -9.46 -7.92 12.21
C GLU A 223 -9.14 -6.41 12.17
N ILE A 224 -7.93 -6.03 11.77
CA ILE A 224 -7.55 -4.62 11.67
C ILE A 224 -8.19 -4.03 10.41
N ARG A 225 -9.16 -3.12 10.62
CA ARG A 225 -9.91 -2.45 9.55
C ARG A 225 -9.55 -0.98 9.40
N GLU A 226 -8.88 -0.42 10.38
CA GLU A 226 -8.58 1.00 10.47
C GLU A 226 -7.07 1.21 10.49
N ILE A 227 -6.60 2.12 9.65
CA ILE A 227 -5.17 2.40 9.47
C ILE A 227 -4.49 2.89 10.76
N ASN A 228 -5.20 3.63 11.60
CA ASN A 228 -4.70 4.13 12.88
C ASN A 228 -4.45 3.01 13.91
N ARG A 229 -5.04 1.84 13.72
CA ARG A 229 -4.82 0.63 14.52
C ARG A 229 -3.66 -0.24 14.02
N MET A 230 -3.15 0.05 12.84
CA MET A 230 -2.01 -0.64 12.25
C MET A 230 -0.72 0.08 12.64
N GLN A 231 0.06 -0.51 13.51
CA GLN A 231 1.33 0.02 14.00
C GLN A 231 2.53 -0.63 13.29
N ARG A 232 3.73 -0.19 13.57
CA ARG A 232 4.95 -0.72 12.93
C ARG A 232 5.10 -2.25 13.00
N PRO A 233 4.78 -2.92 14.13
CA PRO A 233 4.81 -4.39 14.17
C PRO A 233 3.83 -5.05 13.19
N GLU A 234 2.60 -4.51 13.06
CA GLU A 234 1.60 -5.04 12.14
C GLU A 234 2.04 -4.91 10.67
N TYR A 235 2.66 -3.80 10.29
CA TYR A 235 3.23 -3.63 8.94
C TYR A 235 4.29 -4.68 8.66
N ARG A 236 5.25 -4.86 9.58
CA ARG A 236 6.32 -5.84 9.44
C ARG A 236 5.81 -7.28 9.41
N GLU A 237 4.81 -7.58 10.24
CA GLU A 237 4.17 -8.90 10.26
C GLU A 237 3.42 -9.15 8.93
N SER A 238 2.68 -8.17 8.42
CA SER A 238 1.97 -8.25 7.13
C SER A 238 2.92 -8.50 5.97
N TRP A 239 4.03 -7.78 5.91
CA TRP A 239 5.10 -8.01 4.94
C TRP A 239 5.62 -9.45 4.99
N LEU A 240 5.89 -9.97 6.20
CA LEU A 240 6.43 -11.32 6.35
C LEU A 240 5.38 -12.39 5.99
N TRP A 241 4.10 -12.18 6.30
CA TRP A 241 3.01 -13.06 5.88
C TRP A 241 2.89 -13.13 4.35
N VAL A 242 2.92 -11.99 3.67
CA VAL A 242 2.89 -11.95 2.20
C VAL A 242 4.08 -12.72 1.63
N ARG A 243 5.28 -12.48 2.16
CA ARG A 243 6.48 -13.18 1.73
C ARG A 243 6.42 -14.68 1.98
N PHE A 244 5.94 -15.10 3.14
CA PHE A 244 5.73 -16.51 3.48
C PHE A 244 4.76 -17.21 2.53
N MET A 245 3.65 -16.55 2.17
CA MET A 245 2.69 -17.11 1.23
C MET A 245 3.21 -17.14 -0.21
N LEU A 246 3.94 -16.14 -0.66
CA LEU A 246 4.43 -16.07 -2.04
C LEU A 246 5.66 -16.96 -2.29
N GLN A 247 6.56 -17.06 -1.29
CA GLN A 247 7.89 -17.65 -1.46
C GLN A 247 8.24 -18.73 -0.43
N GLY A 248 7.63 -18.68 0.76
CA GLY A 248 8.02 -19.55 1.88
C GLY A 248 7.41 -20.95 1.80
N GLN A 249 6.17 -21.08 1.30
CA GLN A 249 5.43 -22.34 1.28
C GLN A 249 4.65 -22.52 -0.02
N ALA A 250 5.00 -23.52 -0.79
CA ALA A 250 4.36 -23.79 -2.09
C ALA A 250 2.84 -24.01 -1.97
N ALA A 251 2.35 -24.57 -0.86
CA ALA A 251 0.94 -24.78 -0.61
C ALA A 251 0.13 -23.50 -0.41
N LEU A 252 0.75 -22.41 0.02
CA LEU A 252 0.05 -21.17 0.37
C LEU A 252 -0.09 -20.18 -0.79
N LYS A 253 0.82 -20.22 -1.78
CA LYS A 253 0.72 -19.35 -2.94
C LYS A 253 -0.61 -19.49 -3.68
N PRO A 254 -1.10 -20.71 -4.00
CA PRO A 254 -2.43 -20.88 -4.61
C PRO A 254 -3.56 -20.30 -3.75
N VAL A 255 -3.49 -20.45 -2.42
CA VAL A 255 -4.51 -19.93 -1.49
C VAL A 255 -4.60 -18.40 -1.59
N LEU A 256 -3.46 -17.71 -1.59
CA LEU A 256 -3.41 -16.26 -1.77
C LEU A 256 -3.93 -15.85 -3.15
N LEU A 257 -3.52 -16.53 -4.22
CA LEU A 257 -3.95 -16.20 -5.58
C LEU A 257 -5.45 -16.42 -5.78
N ASP A 258 -6.04 -17.45 -5.18
CA ASP A 258 -7.47 -17.71 -5.23
C ASP A 258 -8.25 -16.63 -4.47
N PHE A 259 -7.75 -16.21 -3.31
CA PHE A 259 -8.32 -15.09 -2.55
C PHE A 259 -8.30 -13.78 -3.36
N LEU A 260 -7.18 -13.43 -3.98
CA LEU A 260 -7.08 -12.25 -4.84
C LEU A 260 -8.00 -12.34 -6.07
N ARG A 261 -8.19 -13.54 -6.63
CA ARG A 261 -9.13 -13.75 -7.73
C ARG A 261 -10.57 -13.50 -7.29
N GLU A 262 -10.93 -13.94 -6.09
CA GLU A 262 -12.26 -13.70 -5.53
C GLU A 262 -12.49 -12.20 -5.28
N LEU A 263 -11.49 -11.45 -4.80
CA LEU A 263 -11.58 -10.00 -4.57
C LEU A 263 -11.91 -9.17 -5.82
N ARG A 264 -11.81 -9.73 -7.02
CA ARG A 264 -12.21 -9.02 -8.24
C ARG A 264 -13.73 -8.85 -8.37
N GLN A 265 -14.49 -9.77 -7.76
CA GLN A 265 -15.95 -9.84 -7.93
C GLN A 265 -16.68 -9.74 -6.59
N ASN A 266 -16.01 -10.10 -5.50
CA ASN A 266 -16.56 -10.09 -4.15
C ASN A 266 -15.70 -9.17 -3.25
N PRO A 267 -16.23 -8.02 -2.82
CA PRO A 267 -15.47 -7.11 -1.95
C PRO A 267 -15.32 -7.64 -0.51
N LYS A 268 -16.01 -8.72 -0.16
CA LYS A 268 -15.98 -9.31 1.18
C LYS A 268 -15.86 -10.84 1.11
N PRO A 269 -14.74 -11.37 0.63
CA PRO A 269 -14.51 -12.81 0.63
C PRO A 269 -14.42 -13.34 2.08
N ALA A 270 -14.57 -14.65 2.24
CA ALA A 270 -14.29 -15.27 3.53
C ALA A 270 -12.82 -15.06 3.93
N PRO A 271 -12.52 -14.93 5.23
CA PRO A 271 -11.17 -14.66 5.73
C PRO A 271 -10.11 -15.60 5.17
N LEU A 272 -8.88 -15.12 5.05
CA LEU A 272 -7.76 -15.90 4.51
C LEU A 272 -7.17 -16.84 5.56
N ALA A 273 -7.15 -16.47 6.84
CA ALA A 273 -6.55 -17.27 7.91
C ALA A 273 -7.12 -18.71 8.01
N PRO A 274 -8.44 -18.96 7.93
CA PRO A 274 -8.98 -20.32 7.91
C PRO A 274 -8.55 -21.10 6.66
N ARG A 275 -8.40 -20.44 5.51
CA ARG A 275 -7.95 -21.08 4.26
C ARG A 275 -6.48 -21.50 4.39
N VAL A 276 -5.65 -20.66 5.00
CA VAL A 276 -4.24 -20.96 5.31
C VAL A 276 -4.16 -22.16 6.26
N ALA A 277 -4.94 -22.17 7.33
CA ALA A 277 -4.97 -23.28 8.28
C ALA A 277 -5.41 -24.61 7.65
N THR A 278 -6.32 -24.55 6.69
CA THR A 278 -6.77 -25.74 5.94
C THR A 278 -5.67 -26.26 5.01
N ALA A 279 -5.01 -25.35 4.28
CA ALA A 279 -3.99 -25.72 3.30
C ALA A 279 -2.65 -26.15 3.96
N LEU A 280 -2.37 -25.63 5.14
CA LEU A 280 -1.14 -25.87 5.90
C LEU A 280 -1.46 -25.91 7.42
N PRO A 281 -1.89 -27.05 7.97
CA PRO A 281 -2.33 -27.14 9.38
C PRO A 281 -1.26 -26.71 10.40
N ASP A 282 0.00 -26.91 10.10
CA ASP A 282 1.15 -26.55 10.94
C ASP A 282 1.76 -25.18 10.56
N TYR A 283 0.98 -24.30 9.91
CA TYR A 283 1.46 -23.02 9.36
C TYR A 283 2.11 -22.10 10.40
N GLN A 284 1.64 -22.11 11.65
CA GLN A 284 2.22 -21.26 12.71
C GLN A 284 3.66 -21.68 13.04
N GLN A 285 3.90 -22.98 13.17
CA GLN A 285 5.24 -23.51 13.40
C GLN A 285 6.16 -23.23 12.19
N ARG A 286 5.66 -23.50 10.98
CA ARG A 286 6.43 -23.24 9.75
C ARG A 286 6.72 -21.76 9.55
N PHE A 287 5.79 -20.90 9.89
CA PHE A 287 6.01 -19.45 9.82
C PHE A 287 7.11 -19.02 10.81
N ALA A 288 7.08 -19.53 12.04
CA ALA A 288 8.12 -19.22 13.02
C ALA A 288 9.51 -19.69 12.55
N ILE A 289 9.61 -20.91 11.99
CA ILE A 289 10.85 -21.43 11.40
C ILE A 289 11.29 -20.54 10.23
N TYR A 290 10.36 -20.21 9.32
CA TYR A 290 10.64 -19.34 8.18
C TYR A 290 11.17 -17.97 8.63
N ALA A 291 10.55 -17.34 9.62
CA ALA A 291 11.00 -16.06 10.17
C ALA A 291 12.40 -16.15 10.77
N ALA A 292 12.74 -17.27 11.42
CA ALA A 292 14.05 -17.50 12.02
C ALA A 292 15.16 -17.75 10.96
N GLU A 293 14.85 -18.49 9.89
CA GLU A 293 15.82 -18.94 8.89
C GLU A 293 15.95 -17.99 7.68
N LEU A 294 14.96 -17.11 7.48
CA LEU A 294 14.96 -16.18 6.35
C LEU A 294 16.24 -15.34 6.34
N SER A 295 16.93 -15.38 5.24
CA SER A 295 18.10 -14.55 4.96
C SER A 295 17.85 -13.69 3.74
N VAL A 296 18.63 -12.62 3.57
CA VAL A 296 18.54 -11.78 2.38
C VAL A 296 18.78 -12.64 1.14
N PRO A 297 17.92 -12.52 0.12
CA PRO A 297 18.20 -13.09 -1.18
C PRO A 297 19.56 -12.57 -1.65
N ARG A 298 20.46 -13.46 -2.01
CA ARG A 298 21.68 -13.04 -2.70
C ARG A 298 21.24 -12.36 -3.99
N SER A 299 21.53 -11.07 -4.13
CA SER A 299 21.36 -10.39 -5.42
C SER A 299 22.02 -11.27 -6.49
N PRO A 300 21.35 -11.55 -7.62
CA PRO A 300 22.06 -12.14 -8.72
C PRO A 300 23.24 -11.22 -9.05
N ILE A 301 24.45 -11.76 -8.96
CA ILE A 301 25.67 -11.05 -9.34
C ILE A 301 25.42 -10.57 -10.77
N PRO A 302 25.46 -9.26 -11.06
CA PRO A 302 25.35 -8.80 -12.43
C PRO A 302 26.43 -9.51 -13.25
N PRO A 303 26.15 -9.94 -14.50
CA PRO A 303 27.17 -10.52 -15.34
C PRO A 303 28.36 -9.55 -15.41
N PRO A 304 29.59 -10.07 -15.40
CA PRO A 304 30.78 -9.24 -15.56
C PRO A 304 30.71 -8.43 -16.84
N PRO A 305 31.25 -7.19 -16.84
CA PRO A 305 31.16 -6.25 -17.95
C PRO A 305 31.70 -6.81 -19.28
#